data_eac01d2123ed676a6edbd0088b45b3a8
#
_entry.id   eac01d2123ed676a6edbd0088b45b3a8
#
_cell.length_a   1.000
_cell.length_b   1.000
_cell.length_c   1.000
_cell.angle_alpha   90.00
_cell.angle_beta   90.00
_cell.angle_gamma   90.00
#
_symmetry.space_group_name_H-M   'P 1'
#
loop_
_entity.id
_entity.type
_entity.pdbx_description
1 polymer ?
#
loop_
_entity_poly.entity_id
_entity_poly.type
_entity_poly.pdbx_seq_one_letter_code
_entity_poly.pdbx_strand_id
1 'polypeptide(L)'
;MVRDLADTAIPEICEHGTSFEENAKLKALAASRHLPGLVIGDDSGLEVDALRGAPGISSARYAGTNATSREKIDKLLRELARVGATGDGCRARFRCVVALASNGDLLGAFEGTVEGRVTDKARGDAGFGYDPIFVPDGFEQTFGELTTEVKNTISHRGKAIRALALRVRRIEFGD
;
A
#
# COMPACT_ATOMS: atom_id res chain seq x y z
N MET A 1 -15.63 1.85 16.53
CA MET A 1 -15.35 3.13 15.81
C MET A 1 -13.87 3.12 15.41
N VAL A 2 -13.55 3.34 14.14
CA VAL A 2 -12.17 3.49 13.65
C VAL A 2 -11.82 4.99 13.66
N ARG A 3 -10.65 5.35 14.17
CA ARG A 3 -10.14 6.73 14.19
C ARG A 3 -8.85 6.81 13.41
N ASP A 4 -8.66 7.88 12.66
CA ASP A 4 -7.36 8.22 12.06
C ASP A 4 -6.44 8.79 13.14
N LEU A 5 -5.15 8.50 13.03
CA LEU A 5 -4.13 8.99 13.97
C LEU A 5 -3.58 10.37 13.60
N ALA A 6 -3.99 10.93 12.47
CA ALA A 6 -3.56 12.26 12.02
C ALA A 6 -3.83 13.38 13.06
N ASP A 7 -4.85 13.18 13.92
CA ASP A 7 -5.24 14.14 14.97
C ASP A 7 -4.67 13.78 16.37
N THR A 8 -3.81 12.77 16.46
CA THR A 8 -3.26 12.30 17.74
C THR A 8 -1.79 12.70 17.87
N ALA A 9 -1.40 13.24 19.01
CA ALA A 9 -0.01 13.60 19.32
C ALA A 9 0.84 12.34 19.59
N ILE A 10 1.13 11.58 18.55
CA ILE A 10 2.06 10.46 18.58
C ILE A 10 3.39 10.94 17.99
N PRO A 11 4.55 10.57 18.60
CA PRO A 11 5.83 10.85 18.01
C PRO A 11 5.94 10.35 16.57
N GLU A 12 6.64 11.08 15.71
CA GLU A 12 6.88 10.64 14.33
C GLU A 12 7.57 9.27 14.33
N ILE A 13 6.97 8.32 13.61
CA ILE A 13 7.45 6.95 13.55
C ILE A 13 8.41 6.82 12.37
N CYS A 14 9.69 6.63 12.68
CA CYS A 14 10.71 6.41 11.65
C CYS A 14 10.51 5.06 10.97
N GLU A 15 10.26 5.07 9.68
CA GLU A 15 10.18 3.89 8.81
C GLU A 15 11.58 3.50 8.33
N HIS A 16 12.26 2.63 9.08
CA HIS A 16 13.60 2.12 8.75
C HIS A 16 13.60 0.61 8.45
N GLY A 17 12.44 0.00 8.32
CA GLY A 17 12.30 -1.40 7.94
C GLY A 17 12.73 -1.64 6.49
N THR A 18 13.13 -2.88 6.21
CA THR A 18 13.57 -3.36 4.90
C THR A 18 12.45 -4.01 4.09
N SER A 19 11.26 -4.14 4.69
CA SER A 19 10.07 -4.71 4.07
C SER A 19 8.80 -3.95 4.48
N PHE A 20 7.71 -4.11 3.69
CA PHE A 20 6.39 -3.59 4.06
C PHE A 20 5.93 -4.13 5.42
N GLU A 21 6.21 -5.40 5.69
CA GLU A 21 5.81 -6.03 6.96
C GLU A 21 6.54 -5.38 8.15
N GLU A 22 7.84 -5.17 8.06
CA GLU A 22 8.61 -4.50 9.12
C GLU A 22 8.11 -3.09 9.36
N ASN A 23 7.88 -2.30 8.31
CA ASN A 23 7.37 -0.94 8.44
C ASN A 23 5.96 -0.92 9.04
N ALA A 24 5.05 -1.78 8.59
CA ALA A 24 3.71 -1.89 9.16
C ALA A 24 3.74 -2.25 10.66
N LYS A 25 4.59 -3.22 11.05
CA LYS A 25 4.79 -3.60 12.45
C LYS A 25 5.37 -2.45 13.28
N LEU A 26 6.39 -1.76 12.78
CA LEU A 26 6.98 -0.60 13.47
C LEU A 26 5.92 0.46 13.76
N LYS A 27 5.09 0.79 12.77
CA LYS A 27 3.99 1.74 12.91
C LYS A 27 2.98 1.30 13.97
N ALA A 28 2.47 0.07 13.87
CA ALA A 28 1.46 -0.44 14.78
C ALA A 28 1.98 -0.54 16.22
N LEU A 29 3.18 -1.09 16.43
CA LEU A 29 3.79 -1.25 17.75
C LEU A 29 4.09 0.10 18.41
N ALA A 30 4.68 1.04 17.67
CA ALA A 30 5.00 2.35 18.21
C ALA A 30 3.71 3.09 18.66
N ALA A 31 2.70 3.14 17.79
CA ALA A 31 1.45 3.81 18.09
C ALA A 31 0.68 3.13 19.25
N SER A 32 0.68 1.78 19.34
CA SER A 32 -0.06 1.04 20.37
C SER A 32 0.50 1.21 21.79
N ARG A 33 1.72 1.72 21.94
CA ARG A 33 2.29 2.09 23.26
C ARG A 33 1.71 3.38 23.81
N HIS A 34 1.13 4.22 22.94
CA HIS A 34 0.58 5.52 23.30
C HIS A 34 -0.94 5.57 23.26
N LEU A 35 -1.57 4.60 22.59
CA LEU A 35 -3.01 4.56 22.37
C LEU A 35 -3.64 3.31 22.97
N PRO A 36 -4.78 3.45 23.68
CA PRO A 36 -5.51 2.30 24.18
C PRO A 36 -6.24 1.58 23.05
N GLY A 37 -6.47 0.27 23.24
CA GLY A 37 -7.22 -0.57 22.33
C GLY A 37 -6.43 -1.15 21.18
N LEU A 38 -7.14 -1.49 20.10
CA LEU A 38 -6.51 -2.06 18.90
C LEU A 38 -5.99 -0.96 17.98
N VAL A 39 -4.74 -1.07 17.60
CA VAL A 39 -4.06 -0.12 16.72
C VAL A 39 -3.62 -0.81 15.45
N ILE A 40 -3.83 -0.15 14.32
CA ILE A 40 -3.46 -0.64 13.00
C ILE A 40 -2.36 0.24 12.43
N GLY A 41 -1.29 -0.39 11.94
CA GLY A 41 -0.29 0.25 11.09
C GLY A 41 -0.30 -0.38 9.71
N ASP A 42 -0.29 0.42 8.64
CA ASP A 42 -0.17 -0.13 7.28
C ASP A 42 1.08 0.40 6.57
N ASP A 43 1.63 -0.46 5.71
CA ASP A 43 2.63 -0.07 4.74
C ASP A 43 2.33 -0.71 3.40
N SER A 44 2.45 0.06 2.32
CA SER A 44 2.06 -0.39 1.00
C SER A 44 2.82 0.31 -0.12
N GLY A 45 2.96 -0.38 -1.25
CA GLY A 45 3.63 0.17 -2.40
C GLY A 45 3.44 -0.63 -3.66
N LEU A 46 3.98 -0.08 -4.74
CA LEU A 46 4.05 -0.69 -6.06
C LEU A 46 5.42 -1.38 -6.23
N GLU A 47 5.41 -2.61 -6.66
CA GLU A 47 6.60 -3.34 -7.10
C GLU A 47 6.50 -3.59 -8.61
N VAL A 48 7.57 -3.26 -9.36
CA VAL A 48 7.64 -3.46 -10.81
C VAL A 48 8.77 -4.40 -11.15
N ASP A 49 8.48 -5.51 -11.83
CA ASP A 49 9.43 -6.59 -12.08
C ASP A 49 10.64 -6.11 -12.89
N ALA A 50 10.42 -5.30 -13.95
CA ALA A 50 11.48 -4.74 -14.79
C ALA A 50 12.45 -3.83 -14.02
N LEU A 51 12.01 -3.28 -12.86
CA LEU A 51 12.80 -2.47 -11.95
C LEU A 51 13.25 -3.24 -10.69
N ARG A 52 13.24 -4.58 -10.74
CA ARG A 52 13.64 -5.47 -9.64
C ARG A 52 12.87 -5.18 -8.34
N GLY A 53 11.58 -4.87 -8.46
CA GLY A 53 10.70 -4.56 -7.34
C GLY A 53 10.66 -3.08 -6.93
N ALA A 54 11.47 -2.21 -7.55
CA ALA A 54 11.32 -0.77 -7.30
C ALA A 54 9.98 -0.27 -7.88
N PRO A 55 9.36 0.75 -7.25
CA PRO A 55 9.77 1.53 -6.07
C PRO A 55 9.67 0.80 -4.72
N GLY A 56 8.86 -0.27 -4.58
CA GLY A 56 8.73 -1.06 -3.37
C GLY A 56 8.41 -0.21 -2.13
N ILE A 57 9.10 -0.44 -1.02
CA ILE A 57 8.93 0.32 0.24
C ILE A 57 9.22 1.82 0.11
N SER A 58 9.84 2.24 -0.99
CA SER A 58 10.09 3.65 -1.28
C SER A 58 8.98 4.31 -2.09
N SER A 59 7.85 3.62 -2.33
CA SER A 59 6.75 4.10 -3.19
C SER A 59 6.27 5.50 -2.84
N ALA A 60 6.10 5.79 -1.56
CA ALA A 60 5.63 7.10 -1.09
C ALA A 60 6.62 8.24 -1.39
N ARG A 61 7.92 7.96 -1.30
CA ARG A 61 9.03 8.93 -1.43
C ARG A 61 9.88 8.74 -2.68
N TYR A 62 9.42 7.97 -3.68
CA TYR A 62 10.20 7.55 -4.84
C TYR A 62 10.80 8.71 -5.66
N ALA A 63 10.09 9.82 -5.77
CA ALA A 63 10.59 11.03 -6.43
C ALA A 63 11.01 12.16 -5.45
N GLY A 64 11.09 11.84 -4.16
CA GLY A 64 11.40 12.77 -3.08
C GLY A 64 10.28 12.79 -2.03
N THR A 65 10.59 13.30 -0.83
CA THR A 65 9.67 13.23 0.34
C THR A 65 8.35 13.96 0.09
N ASN A 66 8.37 15.09 -0.64
CA ASN A 66 7.19 15.92 -0.92
C ASN A 66 6.70 15.79 -2.38
N ALA A 67 7.13 14.75 -3.08
CA ALA A 67 6.78 14.58 -4.49
C ALA A 67 5.28 14.25 -4.67
N THR A 68 4.68 14.90 -5.65
CA THR A 68 3.31 14.64 -6.09
C THR A 68 3.18 13.25 -6.71
N SER A 69 1.95 12.73 -6.82
CA SER A 69 1.70 11.46 -7.54
C SER A 69 2.20 11.53 -8.99
N ARG A 70 2.04 12.68 -9.65
CA ARG A 70 2.51 12.88 -11.01
C ARG A 70 4.02 12.76 -11.14
N GLU A 71 4.78 13.41 -10.26
CA GLU A 71 6.25 13.32 -10.26
C GLU A 71 6.76 11.91 -10.02
N LYS A 72 6.09 11.15 -9.13
CA LYS A 72 6.39 9.73 -8.88
C LYS A 72 6.12 8.88 -10.12
N ILE A 73 4.98 9.08 -10.79
CA ILE A 73 4.62 8.41 -12.04
C ILE A 73 5.63 8.75 -13.14
N ASP A 74 5.92 10.03 -13.35
CA ASP A 74 6.86 10.48 -14.39
C ASP A 74 8.26 9.89 -14.17
N LYS A 75 8.71 9.80 -12.91
CA LYS A 75 9.98 9.14 -12.58
C LYS A 75 9.95 7.65 -12.93
N LEU A 76 8.89 6.94 -12.51
CA LEU A 76 8.74 5.52 -12.78
C LEU A 76 8.77 5.21 -14.29
N LEU A 77 7.99 5.94 -15.07
CA LEU A 77 7.93 5.77 -16.52
C LEU A 77 9.27 6.06 -17.20
N ARG A 78 10.01 7.09 -16.75
CA ARG A 78 11.38 7.35 -17.25
C ARG A 78 12.34 6.21 -16.92
N GLU A 79 12.25 5.61 -15.75
CA GLU A 79 13.12 4.50 -15.37
C GLU A 79 12.79 3.23 -16.14
N LEU A 80 11.50 2.95 -16.37
CA LEU A 80 11.06 1.86 -17.25
C LEU A 80 11.59 2.02 -18.68
N ALA A 81 11.48 3.23 -19.24
CA ALA A 81 12.02 3.51 -20.56
C ALA A 81 13.54 3.30 -20.64
N ARG A 82 14.31 3.64 -19.60
CA ARG A 82 15.76 3.43 -19.54
C ARG A 82 16.17 1.96 -19.56
N VAL A 83 15.34 1.06 -19.03
CA VAL A 83 15.60 -0.38 -19.07
C VAL A 83 14.93 -1.07 -20.26
N GLY A 84 14.35 -0.28 -21.19
CA GLY A 84 13.68 -0.80 -22.38
C GLY A 84 12.35 -1.51 -22.09
N ALA A 85 11.78 -1.33 -20.89
CA ALA A 85 10.52 -1.92 -20.49
C ALA A 85 9.41 -0.88 -20.71
N THR A 86 8.67 -1.03 -21.80
CA THR A 86 7.55 -0.15 -22.16
C THR A 86 6.35 -0.99 -22.57
N GLY A 87 5.17 -0.41 -22.50
CA GLY A 87 3.91 -1.02 -22.89
C GLY A 87 3.36 -2.04 -21.92
N ASP A 88 2.38 -2.80 -22.37
CA ASP A 88 1.58 -3.73 -21.57
C ASP A 88 2.37 -4.90 -20.95
N GLY A 89 3.66 -5.05 -21.27
CA GLY A 89 4.55 -6.08 -20.72
C GLY A 89 5.15 -5.75 -19.36
N CYS A 90 4.95 -4.55 -18.83
CA CYS A 90 5.53 -4.15 -17.54
C CYS A 90 4.73 -4.74 -16.37
N ARG A 91 5.02 -6.01 -16.05
CA ARG A 91 4.39 -6.68 -14.88
C ARG A 91 4.71 -5.94 -13.60
N ALA A 92 3.69 -5.80 -12.79
CA ALA A 92 3.78 -5.09 -11.52
C ALA A 92 2.74 -5.64 -10.54
N ARG A 93 2.94 -5.35 -9.26
CA ARG A 93 1.95 -5.63 -8.22
C ARG A 93 1.89 -4.51 -7.20
N PHE A 94 0.70 -4.27 -6.68
CA PHE A 94 0.57 -3.54 -5.43
C PHE A 94 0.56 -4.51 -4.26
N ARG A 95 1.31 -4.18 -3.22
CA ARG A 95 1.30 -4.90 -1.94
C ARG A 95 0.89 -3.97 -0.81
N CYS A 96 0.19 -4.52 0.17
CA CYS A 96 -0.13 -3.87 1.42
C CYS A 96 0.04 -4.87 2.55
N VAL A 97 0.74 -4.49 3.60
CA VAL A 97 0.73 -5.20 4.87
C VAL A 97 0.07 -4.32 5.92
N VAL A 98 -0.85 -4.92 6.65
CA VAL A 98 -1.55 -4.30 7.78
C VAL A 98 -1.16 -5.06 9.04
N ALA A 99 -0.52 -4.39 9.99
CA ALA A 99 -0.18 -4.94 11.30
C ALA A 99 -1.21 -4.49 12.34
N LEU A 100 -1.60 -5.40 13.22
CA LEU A 100 -2.48 -5.16 14.36
C LEU A 100 -1.68 -5.28 15.64
N ALA A 101 -1.77 -4.29 16.52
CA ALA A 101 -1.10 -4.27 17.81
C ALA A 101 -2.01 -3.73 18.91
N SER A 102 -1.70 -4.03 20.16
CA SER A 102 -2.35 -3.48 21.35
C SER A 102 -1.35 -3.42 22.50
N ASN A 103 -1.30 -2.30 23.22
CA ASN A 103 -0.44 -2.11 24.40
C ASN A 103 1.06 -2.42 24.16
N GLY A 104 1.56 -2.21 22.95
CA GLY A 104 2.93 -2.52 22.55
C GLY A 104 3.17 -3.97 22.09
N ASP A 105 2.15 -4.83 22.07
CA ASP A 105 2.25 -6.22 21.62
C ASP A 105 1.64 -6.39 20.22
N LEU A 106 2.34 -7.16 19.36
CA LEU A 106 1.86 -7.50 18.02
C LEU A 106 0.83 -8.62 18.09
N LEU A 107 -0.35 -8.39 17.53
CA LEU A 107 -1.44 -9.37 17.47
C LEU A 107 -1.53 -10.09 16.11
N GLY A 108 -0.88 -9.58 15.08
CA GLY A 108 -0.80 -10.18 13.76
C GLY A 108 -0.39 -9.20 12.67
N ALA A 109 -0.03 -9.76 11.51
CA ALA A 109 0.21 -9.01 10.28
C ALA A 109 -0.55 -9.69 9.13
N PHE A 110 -1.15 -8.91 8.25
CA PHE A 110 -2.07 -9.37 7.20
C PHE A 110 -1.67 -8.73 5.89
N GLU A 111 -1.44 -9.56 4.89
CA GLU A 111 -1.01 -9.09 3.58
C GLU A 111 -2.15 -9.16 2.57
N GLY A 112 -2.13 -8.22 1.63
CA GLY A 112 -2.94 -8.25 0.43
C GLY A 112 -2.10 -7.82 -0.77
N THR A 113 -2.23 -8.57 -1.86
CA THR A 113 -1.53 -8.32 -3.12
C THR A 113 -2.53 -8.29 -4.27
N VAL A 114 -2.30 -7.40 -5.23
CA VAL A 114 -2.98 -7.39 -6.52
C VAL A 114 -1.96 -7.32 -7.62
N GLU A 115 -1.98 -8.34 -8.46
CA GLU A 115 -1.15 -8.42 -9.66
C GLU A 115 -1.74 -7.58 -10.79
N GLY A 116 -0.88 -7.12 -11.70
CA GLY A 116 -1.28 -6.33 -12.84
C GLY A 116 -0.10 -5.89 -13.69
N ARG A 117 -0.28 -4.77 -14.38
CA ARG A 117 0.73 -4.17 -15.26
C ARG A 117 0.73 -2.65 -15.16
N VAL A 118 1.86 -2.05 -15.49
CA VAL A 118 2.01 -0.60 -15.64
C VAL A 118 1.77 -0.22 -17.10
N THR A 119 0.96 0.82 -17.33
CA THR A 119 0.74 1.42 -18.66
C THR A 119 1.71 2.55 -18.95
N ASP A 120 1.93 2.86 -20.23
CA ASP A 120 2.83 3.95 -20.67
C ASP A 120 2.27 5.35 -20.37
N LYS A 121 0.96 5.47 -20.16
CA LYS A 121 0.27 6.74 -19.95
C LYS A 121 -0.69 6.64 -18.78
N ALA A 122 -0.73 7.70 -17.99
CA ALA A 122 -1.73 7.84 -16.93
C ALA A 122 -3.13 7.99 -17.52
N ARG A 123 -4.11 7.26 -16.95
CA ARG A 123 -5.53 7.30 -17.28
C ARG A 123 -6.36 7.34 -16.02
N GLY A 124 -7.41 8.17 -16.01
CA GLY A 124 -8.22 8.42 -14.82
C GLY A 124 -7.51 9.30 -13.79
N ASP A 125 -8.31 9.85 -12.90
CA ASP A 125 -7.89 10.78 -11.84
C ASP A 125 -8.37 10.33 -10.45
N ALA A 126 -9.04 9.18 -10.37
CA ALA A 126 -9.44 8.60 -9.10
C ALA A 126 -8.26 7.97 -8.35
N GLY A 127 -8.38 7.88 -7.03
CA GLY A 127 -7.38 7.25 -6.19
C GLY A 127 -6.15 8.13 -5.90
N PHE A 128 -4.99 7.51 -5.73
CA PHE A 128 -3.73 8.18 -5.36
C PHE A 128 -2.49 7.42 -5.86
N GLY A 129 -1.34 8.06 -5.76
CA GLY A 129 -0.05 7.42 -6.05
C GLY A 129 0.06 6.97 -7.51
N TYR A 130 0.20 5.67 -7.73
CA TYR A 130 0.39 5.05 -9.05
C TYR A 130 -0.90 4.51 -9.66
N ASP A 131 -2.06 4.75 -9.06
CA ASP A 131 -3.36 4.27 -9.55
C ASP A 131 -3.62 4.60 -11.03
N PRO A 132 -3.28 5.81 -11.53
CA PRO A 132 -3.52 6.17 -12.92
C PRO A 132 -2.72 5.37 -13.95
N ILE A 133 -1.69 4.64 -13.54
CA ILE A 133 -0.87 3.83 -14.46
C ILE A 133 -0.91 2.33 -14.17
N PHE A 134 -1.66 1.87 -13.18
CA PHE A 134 -1.74 0.46 -12.82
C PHE A 134 -3.06 -0.16 -13.29
N VAL A 135 -2.97 -1.16 -14.17
CA VAL A 135 -4.09 -1.98 -14.64
C VAL A 135 -4.06 -3.32 -13.90
N PRO A 136 -5.03 -3.63 -13.04
CA PRO A 136 -5.08 -4.92 -12.36
C PRO A 136 -5.44 -6.04 -13.33
N ASP A 137 -4.96 -7.26 -13.06
CA ASP A 137 -5.28 -8.43 -13.86
C ASP A 137 -6.80 -8.66 -13.94
N GLY A 138 -7.27 -8.99 -15.14
CA GLY A 138 -8.70 -9.16 -15.43
C GLY A 138 -9.44 -7.87 -15.78
N PHE A 139 -8.75 -6.72 -15.84
CA PHE A 139 -9.30 -5.43 -16.22
C PHE A 139 -8.53 -4.80 -17.38
N GLU A 140 -9.19 -3.91 -18.12
CA GLU A 140 -8.57 -3.03 -19.11
C GLU A 140 -8.40 -1.59 -18.57
N GLN A 141 -9.11 -1.26 -17.50
CA GLN A 141 -9.12 0.02 -16.82
C GLN A 141 -8.00 0.07 -15.77
N THR A 142 -7.40 1.25 -15.60
CA THR A 142 -6.48 1.52 -14.50
C THR A 142 -7.24 1.64 -13.18
N PHE A 143 -6.55 1.55 -12.06
CA PHE A 143 -7.14 1.89 -10.76
C PHE A 143 -7.63 3.34 -10.69
N GLY A 144 -7.05 4.25 -11.49
CA GLY A 144 -7.51 5.62 -11.63
C GLY A 144 -8.82 5.78 -12.41
N GLU A 145 -9.22 4.78 -13.19
CA GLU A 145 -10.46 4.76 -13.96
C GLU A 145 -11.57 3.93 -13.29
N LEU A 146 -11.21 3.03 -12.37
CA LEU A 146 -12.18 2.18 -11.67
C LEU A 146 -12.92 2.96 -10.58
N THR A 147 -14.17 2.57 -10.33
CA THR A 147 -14.93 3.14 -9.22
C THR A 147 -14.32 2.72 -7.87
N THR A 148 -14.54 3.54 -6.84
CA THR A 148 -14.05 3.25 -5.49
C THR A 148 -14.54 1.90 -4.97
N GLU A 149 -15.79 1.52 -5.28
CA GLU A 149 -16.40 0.25 -4.86
C GLU A 149 -15.68 -0.94 -5.48
N VAL A 150 -15.46 -0.92 -6.79
CA VAL A 150 -14.72 -1.98 -7.50
C VAL A 150 -13.31 -2.07 -6.98
N LYS A 151 -12.60 -0.93 -6.89
CA LYS A 151 -11.24 -0.88 -6.38
C LYS A 151 -11.13 -1.44 -4.96
N ASN A 152 -12.02 -1.07 -4.04
CA ASN A 152 -12.02 -1.57 -2.67
C ASN A 152 -12.20 -3.09 -2.59
N THR A 153 -12.94 -3.67 -3.53
CA THR A 153 -13.16 -5.11 -3.59
C THR A 153 -11.90 -5.88 -4.01
N ILE A 154 -11.14 -5.37 -4.97
CA ILE A 154 -10.02 -6.11 -5.58
C ILE A 154 -8.64 -5.68 -5.10
N SER A 155 -8.50 -4.47 -4.53
CA SER A 155 -7.20 -3.87 -4.19
C SER A 155 -6.44 -4.65 -3.11
N HIS A 156 -5.12 -4.47 -3.11
CA HIS A 156 -4.19 -4.95 -2.10
C HIS A 156 -4.65 -4.56 -0.68
N ARG A 157 -4.95 -3.28 -0.43
CA ARG A 157 -5.41 -2.79 0.88
C ARG A 157 -6.76 -3.40 1.25
N GLY A 158 -7.71 -3.51 0.30
CA GLY A 158 -8.98 -4.17 0.54
C GLY A 158 -8.82 -5.64 0.96
N LYS A 159 -7.88 -6.37 0.34
CA LYS A 159 -7.56 -7.76 0.70
C LYS A 159 -6.95 -7.85 2.10
N ALA A 160 -5.95 -7.02 2.41
CA ALA A 160 -5.30 -6.99 3.72
C ALA A 160 -6.30 -6.65 4.85
N ILE A 161 -7.15 -5.66 4.66
CA ILE A 161 -8.19 -5.26 5.63
C ILE A 161 -9.23 -6.36 5.84
N ARG A 162 -9.63 -7.09 4.80
CA ARG A 162 -10.54 -8.24 4.97
C ARG A 162 -9.90 -9.37 5.80
N ALA A 163 -8.63 -9.66 5.56
CA ALA A 163 -7.90 -10.64 6.36
C ALA A 163 -7.77 -10.20 7.83
N LEU A 164 -7.46 -8.93 8.07
CA LEU A 164 -7.47 -8.33 9.40
C LEU A 164 -8.85 -8.46 10.08
N ALA A 165 -9.93 -8.14 9.38
CA ALA A 165 -11.29 -8.16 9.95
C ALA A 165 -11.69 -9.56 10.46
N LEU A 166 -11.27 -10.62 9.79
CA LEU A 166 -11.48 -11.99 10.27
C LEU A 166 -10.76 -12.25 11.60
N ARG A 167 -9.55 -11.70 11.77
CA ARG A 167 -8.79 -11.84 13.03
C ARG A 167 -9.43 -11.06 14.17
N VAL A 168 -9.86 -9.82 13.91
CA VAL A 168 -10.51 -8.97 14.92
C VAL A 168 -11.78 -9.62 15.43
N ARG A 169 -12.61 -10.20 14.57
CA ARG A 169 -13.81 -10.95 14.96
C ARG A 169 -13.51 -12.09 15.92
N ARG A 170 -12.43 -12.85 15.68
CA ARG A 170 -12.00 -13.94 16.58
C ARG A 170 -11.55 -13.42 17.94
N ILE A 171 -10.92 -12.25 18.00
CA ILE A 171 -10.52 -11.64 19.27
C ILE A 171 -11.75 -11.20 20.08
N GLU A 172 -12.76 -10.64 19.39
CA GLU A 172 -13.96 -10.11 20.05
C GLU A 172 -14.96 -11.19 20.48
N PHE A 173 -15.10 -12.26 19.71
CA PHE A 173 -16.14 -13.27 19.90
C PHE A 173 -15.63 -14.64 20.36
N GLY A 174 -14.31 -14.83 20.47
CA GLY A 174 -13.68 -16.02 21.04
C GLY A 174 -14.03 -17.31 20.30
N ASP A 175 -13.37 -17.58 19.19
CA ASP A 175 -13.29 -18.92 18.56
C ASP A 175 -11.93 -19.58 18.86
#